data_77955e020e5a1518acdc8b9f48c3797a
#
_entry.id   77955e020e5a1518acdc8b9f48c3797a
#
_cell.length_a   1.000
_cell.length_b   1.000
_cell.length_c   1.000
_cell.angle_alpha   90.00
_cell.angle_beta   90.00
_cell.angle_gamma   90.00
#
_symmetry.space_group_name_H-M   'P 1'
#
loop_
_entity.id
_entity.type
_entity.pdbx_description
1 polymer ?
#
loop_
_entity_poly.entity_id
_entity_poly.type
_entity_poly.pdbx_seq_one_letter_code
_entity_poly.pdbx_strand_id
1 'polypeptide(L)'
;MIFSFSRDRLTVHSGNVTGTVSNLVPKGGLSITIKDIAREAGCSVSTVSRVLSGHPDVSPATRERVQELIRLHRFSPNNNAQRLKQQESRTVGIVVKGTSNALFASLIEELQTRIEKASLTAALVYLDEEGDELQAALQFCREAHPCGLFFLGSNREAFLQRFSEISVPAILLTTSAEGLPFPNLSSVCVDDAAAAGAMMEYLLRHGHRRIAVIGGSLSQSDASRERFAGCRRAMERHGLSFEEQGRYETARFSLESSHRAMERLLDQFPGMTAVFCMSDLMAIGALRAVFDRGLRSPNDISVVGFDGIALSQFCVPRLTTVRQNTEQLAARGMALLLEAINGRPNAAHETIPFSILQGESVQSLQ
;
A
#
# COMPACT_ATOMS: atom_id res chain seq x y z
N MET A 1 -3.86 -4.69 14.71
CA MET A 1 -4.35 -6.04 14.38
C MET A 1 -3.70 -6.43 13.07
N ILE A 2 -2.91 -7.48 13.02
CA ILE A 2 -2.16 -7.92 11.83
C ILE A 2 -2.88 -9.14 11.25
N PHE A 3 -3.24 -9.08 9.96
CA PHE A 3 -3.83 -10.20 9.23
C PHE A 3 -2.77 -10.81 8.31
N SER A 4 -2.54 -12.12 8.40
CA SER A 4 -1.64 -12.87 7.54
C SER A 4 -2.44 -13.90 6.75
N PHE A 5 -2.21 -13.98 5.43
CA PHE A 5 -2.83 -14.98 4.57
C PHE A 5 -1.92 -16.19 4.39
N SER A 6 -2.38 -17.37 4.79
CA SER A 6 -1.88 -18.66 4.31
C SER A 6 -3.02 -19.31 3.51
N ARG A 7 -2.67 -20.17 2.55
CA ARG A 7 -3.52 -20.65 1.41
C ARG A 7 -5.01 -20.96 1.68
N ASP A 8 -5.46 -21.08 2.95
CA ASP A 8 -6.87 -21.45 3.24
C ASP A 8 -7.50 -20.80 4.49
N ARG A 9 -6.82 -19.93 5.25
CA ARG A 9 -7.42 -19.31 6.46
C ARG A 9 -6.79 -17.97 6.84
N LEU A 10 -7.66 -17.04 7.25
CA LEU A 10 -7.27 -15.78 7.89
C LEU A 10 -6.88 -16.05 9.35
N THR A 11 -5.65 -15.72 9.74
CA THR A 11 -5.23 -15.83 11.15
C THR A 11 -5.07 -14.42 11.74
N VAL A 12 -5.77 -14.16 12.85
CA VAL A 12 -5.70 -12.88 13.58
C VAL A 12 -4.69 -13.03 14.70
N HIS A 13 -3.61 -12.26 14.68
CA HIS A 13 -2.67 -12.16 15.79
C HIS A 13 -2.91 -10.87 16.58
N SER A 14 -3.47 -10.99 17.79
CA SER A 14 -3.44 -9.93 18.78
C SER A 14 -2.31 -10.21 19.78
N GLY A 15 -1.42 -9.26 19.96
CA GLY A 15 -0.36 -9.36 20.96
C GLY A 15 -0.91 -9.46 22.37
N ASN A 16 -0.43 -10.48 23.10
CA ASN A 16 -0.61 -10.74 24.52
C ASN A 16 -2.03 -10.67 25.11
N VAL A 17 -2.69 -11.83 25.16
CA VAL A 17 -3.31 -12.42 26.36
C VAL A 17 -3.62 -13.89 26.09
N THR A 18 -2.88 -14.80 26.68
CA THR A 18 -3.29 -16.20 26.86
C THR A 18 -4.17 -16.26 28.12
N GLY A 19 -5.47 -16.29 27.91
CA GLY A 19 -6.44 -16.51 28.94
C GLY A 19 -7.52 -17.47 28.44
N THR A 20 -7.42 -18.74 28.85
CA THR A 20 -8.50 -19.71 28.70
C THR A 20 -9.62 -19.31 29.63
N VAL A 21 -10.68 -18.72 29.08
CA VAL A 21 -11.93 -18.50 29.83
C VAL A 21 -12.92 -19.56 29.39
N SER A 22 -13.09 -20.58 30.22
CA SER A 22 -14.20 -21.50 30.14
C SER A 22 -15.48 -20.76 30.59
N ASN A 23 -16.29 -20.33 29.65
CA ASN A 23 -17.59 -19.76 29.94
C ASN A 23 -18.65 -20.86 30.03
N LEU A 24 -19.06 -21.14 31.25
CA LEU A 24 -20.35 -21.73 31.55
C LEU A 24 -21.45 -20.70 31.26
N VAL A 25 -22.15 -20.88 30.15
CA VAL A 25 -23.37 -20.14 29.82
C VAL A 25 -24.53 -21.01 30.27
N PRO A 26 -25.50 -20.48 31.08
CA PRO A 26 -26.71 -21.23 31.45
C PRO A 26 -27.58 -21.40 30.20
N LYS A 27 -27.98 -22.62 29.91
CA LYS A 27 -29.03 -22.95 28.92
C LYS A 27 -30.37 -22.42 29.44
N GLY A 28 -31.04 -21.56 28.67
CA GLY A 28 -32.45 -21.27 28.93
C GLY A 28 -32.93 -19.90 28.43
N GLY A 29 -33.54 -19.87 27.23
CA GLY A 29 -34.28 -18.72 26.72
C GLY A 29 -34.02 -18.48 25.25
N LEU A 30 -34.88 -18.99 24.34
CA LEU A 30 -34.90 -18.61 22.95
C LEU A 30 -35.13 -17.10 22.84
N SER A 31 -34.08 -16.31 22.62
CA SER A 31 -34.21 -14.88 22.37
C SER A 31 -34.92 -14.68 21.03
N ILE A 32 -36.14 -14.11 21.08
CA ILE A 32 -36.90 -13.79 19.87
C ILE A 32 -36.14 -12.77 19.04
N THR A 33 -36.07 -13.07 17.74
CA THR A 33 -35.36 -12.25 16.74
C THR A 33 -36.37 -11.38 15.97
N ILE A 34 -35.85 -10.33 15.28
CA ILE A 34 -36.65 -9.50 14.38
C ILE A 34 -37.34 -10.34 13.28
N LYS A 35 -36.74 -11.47 12.87
CA LYS A 35 -37.31 -12.41 11.90
C LYS A 35 -38.54 -13.14 12.48
N ASP A 36 -38.52 -13.41 13.76
CA ASP A 36 -39.65 -14.07 14.42
C ASP A 36 -40.84 -13.12 14.59
N ILE A 37 -40.57 -11.85 14.95
CA ILE A 37 -41.61 -10.80 14.99
C ILE A 37 -42.20 -10.58 13.59
N ALA A 38 -41.36 -10.54 12.53
CA ALA A 38 -41.83 -10.38 11.14
C ALA A 38 -42.74 -11.54 10.69
N ARG A 39 -42.35 -12.78 11.03
CA ARG A 39 -43.14 -13.99 10.74
C ARG A 39 -44.49 -13.96 11.43
N GLU A 40 -44.53 -13.61 12.72
CA GLU A 40 -45.75 -13.60 13.51
C GLU A 40 -46.66 -12.40 13.15
N ALA A 41 -46.08 -11.25 12.77
CA ALA A 41 -46.81 -10.10 12.25
C ALA A 41 -47.35 -10.32 10.80
N GLY A 42 -46.89 -11.35 10.09
CA GLY A 42 -47.26 -11.57 8.69
C GLY A 42 -46.73 -10.51 7.75
N CYS A 43 -45.54 -9.93 8.05
CA CYS A 43 -44.93 -8.88 7.25
C CYS A 43 -43.42 -9.13 7.03
N SER A 44 -42.77 -8.29 6.20
CA SER A 44 -41.35 -8.43 5.95
C SER A 44 -40.49 -7.88 7.11
N VAL A 45 -39.26 -8.37 7.25
CA VAL A 45 -38.29 -7.86 8.23
C VAL A 45 -38.05 -6.36 8.04
N SER A 46 -38.06 -5.89 6.80
CA SER A 46 -37.95 -4.45 6.47
C SER A 46 -39.14 -3.63 6.97
N THR A 47 -40.36 -4.21 6.98
CA THR A 47 -41.55 -3.58 7.53
C THR A 47 -41.44 -3.44 9.05
N VAL A 48 -41.00 -4.49 9.75
CA VAL A 48 -40.76 -4.42 11.21
C VAL A 48 -39.70 -3.35 11.54
N SER A 49 -38.61 -3.30 10.76
CA SER A 49 -37.56 -2.29 10.93
C SER A 49 -38.08 -0.87 10.74
N ARG A 50 -38.96 -0.61 9.76
CA ARG A 50 -39.62 0.69 9.54
C ARG A 50 -40.56 1.07 10.70
N VAL A 51 -41.26 0.12 11.27
CA VAL A 51 -42.09 0.38 12.49
C VAL A 51 -41.21 0.78 13.65
N LEU A 52 -40.10 0.08 13.89
CA LEU A 52 -39.14 0.38 14.96
C LEU A 52 -38.48 1.74 14.82
N SER A 53 -38.21 2.17 13.57
CA SER A 53 -37.65 3.49 13.27
C SER A 53 -38.66 4.62 13.13
N GLY A 54 -39.95 4.35 13.32
CA GLY A 54 -41.02 5.37 13.25
C GLY A 54 -41.35 5.86 11.83
N HIS A 55 -40.93 5.15 10.79
CA HIS A 55 -41.06 5.57 9.39
C HIS A 55 -42.52 5.76 8.99
N PRO A 56 -42.91 6.85 8.29
CA PRO A 56 -44.31 7.18 7.97
C PRO A 56 -44.99 6.19 7.04
N ASP A 57 -44.27 5.50 6.17
CA ASP A 57 -44.81 4.63 5.08
C ASP A 57 -45.30 3.24 5.55
N VAL A 58 -45.70 3.09 6.81
CA VAL A 58 -46.28 1.84 7.33
C VAL A 58 -47.71 2.09 7.71
N SER A 59 -48.63 1.25 7.19
CA SER A 59 -50.05 1.39 7.52
C SER A 59 -50.32 1.34 9.05
N PRO A 60 -51.29 2.12 9.57
CA PRO A 60 -51.60 2.15 11.00
C PRO A 60 -51.86 0.75 11.57
N ALA A 61 -52.60 -0.08 10.87
CA ALA A 61 -52.92 -1.45 11.28
C ALA A 61 -51.69 -2.35 11.40
N THR A 62 -50.75 -2.25 10.45
CA THR A 62 -49.49 -3.00 10.49
C THR A 62 -48.61 -2.52 11.63
N ARG A 63 -48.56 -1.19 11.85
CA ARG A 63 -47.78 -0.58 12.91
C ARG A 63 -48.27 -1.07 14.27
N GLU A 64 -49.57 -1.02 14.53
CA GLU A 64 -50.19 -1.45 15.79
C GLU A 64 -49.90 -2.93 16.07
N ARG A 65 -50.11 -3.80 15.09
CA ARG A 65 -49.83 -5.24 15.18
C ARG A 65 -48.37 -5.56 15.50
N VAL A 66 -47.42 -4.90 14.85
CA VAL A 66 -45.99 -5.10 15.12
C VAL A 66 -45.63 -4.57 16.54
N GLN A 67 -46.16 -3.42 16.93
CA GLN A 67 -45.93 -2.86 18.27
C GLN A 67 -46.50 -3.73 19.39
N GLU A 68 -47.63 -4.38 19.16
CA GLU A 68 -48.25 -5.31 20.12
C GLU A 68 -47.38 -6.56 20.31
N LEU A 69 -46.87 -7.14 19.25
CA LEU A 69 -45.95 -8.29 19.29
C LEU A 69 -44.61 -7.92 19.98
N ILE A 70 -44.08 -6.74 19.72
CA ILE A 70 -42.88 -6.23 20.39
C ILE A 70 -43.12 -6.17 21.92
N ARG A 71 -44.29 -5.67 22.34
CA ARG A 71 -44.67 -5.60 23.78
C ARG A 71 -44.90 -6.99 24.39
N LEU A 72 -45.62 -7.85 23.66
CA LEU A 72 -45.94 -9.21 24.11
C LEU A 72 -44.68 -10.04 24.35
N HIS A 73 -43.77 -10.01 23.42
CA HIS A 73 -42.51 -10.77 23.50
C HIS A 73 -41.37 -10.05 24.22
N ARG A 74 -41.64 -8.87 24.78
CA ARG A 74 -40.61 -7.98 25.38
C ARG A 74 -39.40 -7.85 24.46
N PHE A 75 -39.68 -7.82 23.14
CA PHE A 75 -38.59 -7.73 22.15
C PHE A 75 -37.93 -6.36 22.26
N SER A 76 -36.66 -6.36 22.61
CA SER A 76 -35.81 -5.17 22.50
C SER A 76 -34.94 -5.34 21.26
N PRO A 77 -35.00 -4.38 20.33
CA PRO A 77 -34.05 -4.39 19.22
C PRO A 77 -32.64 -4.55 19.78
N ASN A 78 -31.89 -5.49 19.26
CA ASN A 78 -30.47 -5.57 19.61
C ASN A 78 -29.77 -4.31 19.08
N ASN A 79 -29.82 -3.24 19.89
CA ASN A 79 -29.19 -1.97 19.58
C ASN A 79 -27.69 -2.12 19.29
N ASN A 80 -27.05 -3.19 19.79
CA ASN A 80 -25.68 -3.51 19.45
C ASN A 80 -25.57 -4.02 17.99
N ALA A 81 -26.54 -4.80 17.48
CA ALA A 81 -26.54 -5.20 16.07
C ALA A 81 -26.94 -4.06 15.13
N GLN A 82 -27.79 -3.13 15.58
CA GLN A 82 -28.16 -1.93 14.84
C GLN A 82 -27.08 -0.86 14.93
N ARG A 83 -26.43 -0.70 16.09
CA ARG A 83 -25.24 0.13 16.28
C ARG A 83 -24.02 -0.44 15.58
N LEU A 84 -23.85 -1.76 15.51
CA LEU A 84 -22.82 -2.42 14.66
C LEU A 84 -23.07 -2.18 13.16
N LYS A 85 -24.32 -2.00 12.73
CA LYS A 85 -24.66 -1.66 11.33
C LYS A 85 -24.64 -0.15 11.04
N GLN A 86 -24.76 0.69 12.09
CA GLN A 86 -24.68 2.17 12.03
C GLN A 86 -23.41 2.72 12.68
N GLN A 87 -22.56 1.88 13.27
CA GLN A 87 -21.22 2.28 13.63
C GLN A 87 -20.50 2.51 12.29
N GLU A 88 -20.37 3.78 11.92
CA GLU A 88 -19.40 4.19 10.90
C GLU A 88 -18.12 3.43 11.20
N SER A 89 -17.71 2.58 10.29
CA SER A 89 -16.51 1.79 10.48
C SER A 89 -15.36 2.76 10.77
N ARG A 90 -14.66 2.57 11.87
CA ARG A 90 -13.50 3.38 12.25
C ARG A 90 -12.19 2.75 11.78
N THR A 91 -12.29 1.72 10.94
CA THR A 91 -11.13 0.98 10.46
C THR A 91 -10.68 1.50 9.10
N VAL A 92 -9.40 1.81 8.98
CA VAL A 92 -8.71 2.11 7.73
C VAL A 92 -7.83 0.92 7.38
N GLY A 93 -8.05 0.35 6.20
CA GLY A 93 -7.20 -0.74 5.69
C GLY A 93 -5.95 -0.20 5.02
N ILE A 94 -4.81 -0.83 5.26
CA ILE A 94 -3.55 -0.56 4.57
C ILE A 94 -3.14 -1.85 3.85
N VAL A 95 -3.33 -1.90 2.54
CA VAL A 95 -2.98 -3.02 1.68
C VAL A 95 -1.55 -2.81 1.18
N VAL A 96 -0.66 -3.73 1.52
CA VAL A 96 0.78 -3.61 1.26
C VAL A 96 1.23 -4.77 0.37
N LYS A 97 1.62 -4.45 -0.85
CA LYS A 97 2.15 -5.41 -1.82
C LYS A 97 3.68 -5.28 -1.89
N GLY A 98 4.37 -6.36 -1.54
CA GLY A 98 5.83 -6.35 -1.40
C GLY A 98 6.29 -6.13 0.03
N THR A 99 6.29 -7.20 0.82
CA THR A 99 6.58 -7.18 2.26
C THR A 99 8.03 -6.82 2.60
N SER A 100 8.95 -6.96 1.65
CA SER A 100 10.38 -6.68 1.85
C SER A 100 10.77 -5.21 1.65
N ASN A 101 9.86 -4.35 1.17
CA ASN A 101 10.20 -2.96 0.88
C ASN A 101 10.25 -2.11 2.16
N ALA A 102 11.46 -1.67 2.56
CA ALA A 102 11.68 -0.88 3.76
C ALA A 102 11.05 0.52 3.71
N LEU A 103 10.83 1.09 2.52
CA LEU A 103 10.06 2.34 2.36
C LEU A 103 8.64 2.17 2.90
N PHE A 104 8.01 1.02 2.62
CA PHE A 104 6.65 0.77 3.08
C PHE A 104 6.56 0.63 4.59
N ALA A 105 7.59 0.08 5.25
CA ALA A 105 7.63 0.04 6.71
C ALA A 105 7.57 1.45 7.31
N SER A 106 8.36 2.39 6.80
CA SER A 106 8.34 3.79 7.23
C SER A 106 7.01 4.49 6.93
N LEU A 107 6.41 4.23 5.75
CA LEU A 107 5.08 4.77 5.41
C LEU A 107 3.98 4.23 6.31
N ILE A 108 4.03 2.94 6.66
CA ILE A 108 3.06 2.31 7.57
C ILE A 108 3.14 2.93 8.95
N GLU A 109 4.33 3.14 9.49
CA GLU A 109 4.54 3.78 10.79
C GLU A 109 3.94 5.20 10.82
N GLU A 110 4.20 5.98 9.79
CA GLU A 110 3.64 7.33 9.62
C GLU A 110 2.12 7.33 9.49
N LEU A 111 1.56 6.38 8.69
CA LEU A 111 0.12 6.23 8.52
C LEU A 111 -0.56 5.80 9.82
N GLN A 112 -0.01 4.80 10.54
CA GLN A 112 -0.58 4.33 11.80
C GLN A 112 -0.69 5.46 12.80
N THR A 113 0.39 6.23 12.97
CA THR A 113 0.40 7.41 13.86
C THR A 113 -0.69 8.42 13.51
N ARG A 114 -0.92 8.67 12.21
CA ARG A 114 -1.93 9.65 11.76
C ARG A 114 -3.35 9.12 11.85
N ILE A 115 -3.54 7.84 11.55
CA ILE A 115 -4.83 7.14 11.69
C ILE A 115 -5.28 7.14 13.17
N GLU A 116 -4.37 6.83 14.10
CA GLU A 116 -4.66 6.87 15.54
C GLU A 116 -4.99 8.28 16.04
N LYS A 117 -4.23 9.31 15.59
CA LYS A 117 -4.52 10.72 15.90
C LYS A 117 -5.91 11.15 15.41
N ALA A 118 -6.40 10.58 14.31
CA ALA A 118 -7.76 10.79 13.81
C ALA A 118 -8.82 9.96 14.55
N SER A 119 -8.46 9.25 15.62
CA SER A 119 -9.31 8.32 16.36
C SER A 119 -9.88 7.19 15.48
N LEU A 120 -9.13 6.78 14.46
CA LEU A 120 -9.39 5.62 13.61
C LEU A 120 -8.47 4.46 13.98
N THR A 121 -8.75 3.27 13.47
CA THR A 121 -7.96 2.06 13.71
C THR A 121 -7.32 1.59 12.41
N ALA A 122 -6.00 1.41 12.40
CA ALA A 122 -5.30 0.84 11.26
C ALA A 122 -5.38 -0.69 11.25
N ALA A 123 -5.65 -1.27 10.07
CA ALA A 123 -5.57 -2.70 9.84
C ALA A 123 -4.70 -2.97 8.62
N LEU A 124 -3.71 -3.87 8.76
CA LEU A 124 -2.74 -4.16 7.71
C LEU A 124 -3.09 -5.48 6.99
N VAL A 125 -3.00 -5.43 5.66
CA VAL A 125 -3.15 -6.59 4.78
C VAL A 125 -1.86 -6.71 3.97
N TYR A 126 -1.07 -7.73 4.25
CA TYR A 126 0.21 -7.95 3.57
C TYR A 126 0.08 -8.96 2.43
N LEU A 127 0.73 -8.66 1.30
CA LEU A 127 0.78 -9.49 0.12
C LEU A 127 2.21 -9.62 -0.41
N ASP A 128 2.50 -10.75 -1.04
CA ASP A 128 3.71 -10.88 -1.86
C ASP A 128 3.67 -9.90 -3.06
N GLU A 129 4.83 -9.62 -3.67
CA GLU A 129 4.92 -8.73 -4.85
C GLU A 129 4.05 -9.18 -6.04
N GLU A 130 3.72 -10.48 -6.13
CA GLU A 130 2.88 -11.06 -7.17
C GLU A 130 1.41 -11.21 -6.73
N GLY A 131 1.07 -10.82 -5.49
CA GLY A 131 -0.28 -10.94 -4.93
C GLY A 131 -1.30 -10.03 -5.62
N ASP A 132 -2.57 -10.44 -5.60
CA ASP A 132 -3.70 -9.65 -6.11
C ASP A 132 -4.21 -8.69 -5.00
N GLU A 133 -3.77 -7.46 -5.06
CA GLU A 133 -4.10 -6.43 -4.06
C GLU A 133 -5.59 -6.06 -4.05
N LEU A 134 -6.26 -6.14 -5.21
CA LEU A 134 -7.68 -5.80 -5.28
C LEU A 134 -8.57 -6.92 -4.75
N GLN A 135 -8.20 -8.19 -5.00
CA GLN A 135 -8.90 -9.31 -4.39
C GLN A 135 -8.79 -9.27 -2.87
N ALA A 136 -7.60 -9.01 -2.34
CA ALA A 136 -7.39 -8.89 -0.90
C ALA A 136 -8.16 -7.70 -0.30
N ALA A 137 -8.16 -6.55 -0.97
CA ALA A 137 -8.92 -5.38 -0.55
C ALA A 137 -10.43 -5.64 -0.55
N LEU A 138 -10.97 -6.30 -1.58
CA LEU A 138 -12.38 -6.67 -1.66
C LEU A 138 -12.78 -7.65 -0.55
N GLN A 139 -11.92 -8.63 -0.26
CA GLN A 139 -12.16 -9.54 0.86
C GLN A 139 -12.14 -8.77 2.18
N PHE A 140 -11.15 -7.91 2.40
CA PHE A 140 -11.06 -7.07 3.59
C PHE A 140 -12.29 -6.15 3.73
N CYS A 141 -12.77 -5.55 2.63
CA CYS A 141 -14.00 -4.74 2.64
C CYS A 141 -15.22 -5.54 3.09
N ARG A 142 -15.35 -6.80 2.66
CA ARG A 142 -16.47 -7.68 3.06
C ARG A 142 -16.41 -8.07 4.54
N GLU A 143 -15.21 -8.27 5.08
CA GLU A 143 -15.01 -8.78 6.45
C GLU A 143 -14.99 -7.66 7.48
N ALA A 144 -14.25 -6.59 7.22
CA ALA A 144 -13.95 -5.52 8.17
C ALA A 144 -14.78 -4.24 7.95
N HIS A 145 -15.41 -4.08 6.78
CA HIS A 145 -16.19 -2.89 6.41
C HIS A 145 -15.43 -1.58 6.68
N PRO A 146 -14.21 -1.40 6.13
CA PRO A 146 -13.38 -0.23 6.42
C PRO A 146 -14.06 1.07 5.96
N CYS A 147 -13.73 2.20 6.60
CA CYS A 147 -14.15 3.52 6.15
C CYS A 147 -13.27 4.07 5.01
N GLY A 148 -12.11 3.46 4.78
CA GLY A 148 -11.21 3.82 3.69
C GLY A 148 -10.02 2.89 3.57
N LEU A 149 -9.28 3.01 2.47
CA LEU A 149 -8.15 2.15 2.15
C LEU A 149 -6.92 2.96 1.72
N PHE A 150 -5.75 2.46 2.12
CA PHE A 150 -4.47 2.80 1.50
C PHE A 150 -3.93 1.60 0.73
N PHE A 151 -3.28 1.86 -0.39
CA PHE A 151 -2.58 0.87 -1.18
C PHE A 151 -1.12 1.29 -1.36
N LEU A 152 -0.20 0.38 -1.09
CA LEU A 152 1.24 0.54 -1.27
C LEU A 152 1.77 -0.55 -2.20
N GLY A 153 2.54 -0.16 -3.22
CA GLY A 153 3.13 -1.09 -4.19
C GLY A 153 2.20 -1.56 -5.30
N SER A 154 1.21 -0.77 -5.64
CA SER A 154 0.14 -1.14 -6.57
C SER A 154 0.55 -1.04 -8.05
N ASN A 155 -0.19 -1.79 -8.89
CA ASN A 155 -0.12 -1.74 -10.34
C ASN A 155 -1.39 -1.09 -10.91
N ARG A 156 -1.25 -0.02 -11.71
CA ARG A 156 -2.37 0.76 -12.29
C ARG A 156 -3.29 -0.08 -13.19
N GLU A 157 -2.73 -1.01 -13.94
CA GLU A 157 -3.50 -1.84 -14.86
C GLU A 157 -4.49 -2.73 -14.10
N ALA A 158 -4.08 -3.31 -12.97
CA ALA A 158 -4.97 -4.07 -12.10
C ALA A 158 -6.13 -3.21 -11.60
N PHE A 159 -5.86 -1.94 -11.22
CA PHE A 159 -6.89 -1.00 -10.79
C PHE A 159 -7.88 -0.68 -11.89
N LEU A 160 -7.42 -0.43 -13.11
CA LEU A 160 -8.31 -0.16 -14.25
C LEU A 160 -9.34 -1.28 -14.48
N GLN A 161 -8.94 -2.51 -14.23
CA GLN A 161 -9.79 -3.69 -14.49
C GLN A 161 -10.83 -3.94 -13.39
N ARG A 162 -10.52 -3.70 -12.10
CA ARG A 162 -11.34 -4.23 -11.00
C ARG A 162 -11.65 -3.26 -9.87
N PHE A 163 -11.06 -2.08 -9.83
CA PHE A 163 -11.26 -1.14 -8.71
C PHE A 163 -12.72 -0.66 -8.58
N SER A 164 -13.50 -0.71 -9.65
CA SER A 164 -14.93 -0.34 -9.62
C SER A 164 -15.77 -1.12 -8.61
N GLU A 165 -15.30 -2.28 -8.15
CA GLU A 165 -15.96 -3.08 -7.11
C GLU A 165 -15.73 -2.52 -5.69
N ILE A 166 -14.76 -1.62 -5.50
CA ILE A 166 -14.45 -0.96 -4.22
C ILE A 166 -15.24 0.34 -4.11
N SER A 167 -16.15 0.41 -3.15
CA SER A 167 -17.05 1.55 -2.93
C SER A 167 -16.53 2.57 -1.90
N VAL A 168 -15.55 2.20 -1.09
CA VAL A 168 -14.97 3.08 -0.08
C VAL A 168 -13.88 3.99 -0.67
N PRO A 169 -13.62 5.18 -0.09
CA PRO A 169 -12.50 6.02 -0.47
C PRO A 169 -11.17 5.27 -0.39
N ALA A 170 -10.32 5.46 -1.38
CA ALA A 170 -9.01 4.81 -1.42
C ALA A 170 -7.91 5.76 -1.90
N ILE A 171 -6.72 5.55 -1.37
CA ILE A 171 -5.51 6.32 -1.71
C ILE A 171 -4.42 5.37 -2.20
N LEU A 172 -3.92 5.58 -3.42
CA LEU A 172 -2.65 5.01 -3.84
C LEU A 172 -1.51 5.85 -3.27
N LEU A 173 -0.59 5.22 -2.57
CA LEU A 173 0.67 5.82 -2.17
C LEU A 173 1.81 5.26 -3.01
N THR A 174 2.74 6.13 -3.39
CA THR A 174 3.91 5.82 -4.24
C THR A 174 3.61 5.50 -5.71
N THR A 175 2.35 5.45 -6.10
CA THR A 175 1.92 5.23 -7.49
C THR A 175 0.84 6.25 -7.83
N SER A 176 0.90 6.89 -9.01
CA SER A 176 -0.12 7.84 -9.47
C SER A 176 -1.37 7.11 -9.97
N ALA A 177 -2.54 7.57 -9.54
CA ALA A 177 -3.84 7.16 -10.09
C ALA A 177 -4.38 8.15 -11.13
N GLU A 178 -3.61 9.15 -11.51
CA GLU A 178 -4.03 10.16 -12.49
C GLU A 178 -4.45 9.51 -13.82
N GLY A 179 -5.61 9.90 -14.34
CA GLY A 179 -6.19 9.31 -15.55
C GLY A 179 -6.97 8.01 -15.34
N LEU A 180 -7.05 7.46 -14.12
CA LEU A 180 -7.99 6.37 -13.81
C LEU A 180 -9.40 6.94 -13.57
N PRO A 181 -10.46 6.28 -14.07
CA PRO A 181 -11.82 6.83 -14.08
C PRO A 181 -12.59 6.60 -12.77
N PHE A 182 -11.94 6.72 -11.61
CA PHE A 182 -12.55 6.39 -10.32
C PHE A 182 -12.60 7.62 -9.39
N PRO A 183 -13.81 8.17 -9.10
CA PRO A 183 -13.95 9.38 -8.29
C PRO A 183 -13.60 9.17 -6.81
N ASN A 184 -13.57 7.92 -6.33
CA ASN A 184 -13.21 7.54 -4.97
C ASN A 184 -11.74 7.08 -4.83
N LEU A 185 -10.90 7.26 -5.88
CA LEU A 185 -9.50 6.87 -5.87
C LEU A 185 -8.60 8.09 -6.02
N SER A 186 -7.94 8.50 -4.97
CA SER A 186 -6.90 9.55 -5.00
C SER A 186 -5.50 8.93 -4.99
N SER A 187 -4.47 9.72 -5.24
CA SER A 187 -3.09 9.26 -5.15
C SER A 187 -2.14 10.34 -4.65
N VAL A 188 -1.07 9.91 -3.96
CA VAL A 188 0.06 10.75 -3.58
C VAL A 188 1.35 9.98 -3.88
N CYS A 189 2.20 10.53 -4.72
CA CYS A 189 3.44 9.89 -5.14
C CYS A 189 4.55 10.91 -5.40
N VAL A 190 5.75 10.45 -5.66
CA VAL A 190 6.78 11.25 -6.34
C VAL A 190 6.69 11.03 -7.85
N ASP A 191 7.24 11.96 -8.64
CA ASP A 191 7.46 11.70 -10.07
C ASP A 191 8.66 10.76 -10.21
N ASP A 192 8.39 9.47 -10.31
CA ASP A 192 9.39 8.41 -10.42
C ASP A 192 10.31 8.60 -11.63
N ALA A 193 9.76 9.07 -12.75
CA ALA A 193 10.54 9.28 -13.95
C ALA A 193 11.47 10.50 -13.83
N ALA A 194 10.99 11.60 -13.26
CA ALA A 194 11.82 12.77 -13.00
C ALA A 194 12.91 12.46 -11.95
N ALA A 195 12.56 11.74 -10.90
CA ALA A 195 13.46 11.38 -9.82
C ALA A 195 14.59 10.42 -10.29
N ALA A 196 14.23 9.37 -11.01
CA ALA A 196 15.23 8.45 -11.59
C ALA A 196 16.07 9.11 -12.68
N GLY A 197 15.45 9.97 -13.49
CA GLY A 197 16.18 10.80 -14.47
C GLY A 197 17.20 11.71 -13.79
N ALA A 198 16.85 12.36 -12.68
CA ALA A 198 17.77 13.21 -11.93
C ALA A 198 18.95 12.41 -11.34
N MET A 199 18.70 11.19 -10.82
CA MET A 199 19.78 10.31 -10.35
C MET A 199 20.68 9.83 -11.49
N MET A 200 20.11 9.48 -12.64
CA MET A 200 20.91 9.13 -13.83
C MET A 200 21.77 10.32 -14.31
N GLU A 201 21.19 11.52 -14.36
CA GLU A 201 21.92 12.76 -14.64
C GLU A 201 23.07 12.99 -13.66
N TYR A 202 22.85 12.71 -12.37
CA TYR A 202 23.88 12.79 -11.35
C TYR A 202 25.07 11.90 -11.68
N LEU A 203 24.84 10.63 -12.05
CA LEU A 203 25.89 9.71 -12.48
C LEU A 203 26.62 10.19 -13.76
N LEU A 204 25.85 10.66 -14.74
CA LEU A 204 26.41 11.17 -16.01
C LEU A 204 27.32 12.39 -15.81
N ARG A 205 26.95 13.29 -14.89
CA ARG A 205 27.78 14.46 -14.49
C ARG A 205 29.06 14.05 -13.77
N HIS A 206 29.08 12.90 -13.10
CA HIS A 206 30.30 12.34 -12.49
C HIS A 206 31.15 11.53 -13.48
N GLY A 207 30.86 11.61 -14.79
CA GLY A 207 31.67 11.00 -15.84
C GLY A 207 31.27 9.56 -16.18
N HIS A 208 30.33 8.97 -15.48
CA HIS A 208 29.86 7.61 -15.80
C HIS A 208 29.14 7.56 -17.15
N ARG A 209 29.46 6.54 -17.97
CA ARG A 209 28.83 6.33 -19.28
C ARG A 209 28.32 4.90 -19.45
N ARG A 210 28.97 3.92 -18.85
CA ARG A 210 28.56 2.51 -18.83
C ARG A 210 27.86 2.23 -17.51
N ILE A 211 26.54 2.34 -17.53
CA ILE A 211 25.71 2.34 -16.31
C ILE A 211 24.70 1.19 -16.43
N ALA A 212 24.69 0.29 -15.43
CA ALA A 212 23.64 -0.71 -15.32
C ALA A 212 22.47 -0.19 -14.45
N VAL A 213 21.32 -0.82 -14.61
CA VAL A 213 20.12 -0.57 -13.80
C VAL A 213 19.64 -1.92 -13.27
N ILE A 214 19.42 -2.00 -11.96
CA ILE A 214 18.74 -3.14 -11.33
C ILE A 214 17.36 -2.67 -10.87
N GLY A 215 16.31 -3.34 -11.36
CA GLY A 215 14.92 -2.98 -11.04
C GLY A 215 13.97 -4.17 -11.11
N GLY A 216 12.71 -3.92 -10.83
CA GLY A 216 11.64 -4.93 -10.94
C GLY A 216 11.26 -5.23 -12.38
N SER A 217 10.28 -6.11 -12.56
CA SER A 217 9.72 -6.41 -13.89
C SER A 217 9.09 -5.15 -14.50
N LEU A 218 9.52 -4.76 -15.69
CA LEU A 218 8.99 -3.59 -16.41
C LEU A 218 7.52 -3.78 -16.83
N SER A 219 7.04 -5.01 -16.93
CA SER A 219 5.66 -5.32 -17.27
C SER A 219 4.73 -5.36 -16.05
N GLN A 220 5.27 -5.60 -14.84
CA GLN A 220 4.46 -5.80 -13.64
C GLN A 220 4.60 -4.67 -12.61
N SER A 221 5.67 -3.87 -12.67
CA SER A 221 5.96 -2.79 -11.74
C SER A 221 5.91 -1.44 -12.43
N ASP A 222 4.89 -0.64 -12.12
CA ASP A 222 4.76 0.74 -12.60
C ASP A 222 5.97 1.60 -12.18
N ALA A 223 6.38 1.49 -10.92
CA ALA A 223 7.54 2.21 -10.42
C ALA A 223 8.82 1.89 -11.23
N SER A 224 9.06 0.60 -11.52
CA SER A 224 10.23 0.21 -12.33
C SER A 224 10.14 0.73 -13.77
N ARG A 225 8.96 0.69 -14.36
CA ARG A 225 8.73 1.20 -15.73
C ARG A 225 8.98 2.71 -15.82
N GLU A 226 8.41 3.49 -14.90
CA GLU A 226 8.55 4.95 -14.88
C GLU A 226 9.99 5.37 -14.55
N ARG A 227 10.61 4.75 -13.54
CA ARG A 227 12.03 5.00 -13.19
C ARG A 227 12.94 4.68 -14.36
N PHE A 228 12.73 3.54 -15.04
CA PHE A 228 13.52 3.17 -16.20
C PHE A 228 13.33 4.13 -17.39
N ALA A 229 12.10 4.58 -17.64
CA ALA A 229 11.84 5.60 -18.65
C ALA A 229 12.58 6.91 -18.36
N GLY A 230 12.66 7.31 -17.09
CA GLY A 230 13.44 8.46 -16.63
C GLY A 230 14.93 8.29 -16.90
N CYS A 231 15.49 7.12 -16.60
CA CYS A 231 16.89 6.79 -16.86
C CYS A 231 17.23 6.89 -18.35
N ARG A 232 16.40 6.27 -19.21
CA ARG A 232 16.61 6.31 -20.68
C ARG A 232 16.60 7.74 -21.20
N ARG A 233 15.59 8.53 -20.85
CA ARG A 233 15.51 9.94 -21.27
C ARG A 233 16.70 10.77 -20.81
N ALA A 234 17.25 10.48 -19.63
CA ALA A 234 18.44 11.18 -19.14
C ALA A 234 19.67 10.83 -19.98
N MET A 235 19.88 9.56 -20.32
CA MET A 235 20.99 9.12 -21.20
C MET A 235 20.84 9.71 -22.59
N GLU A 236 19.64 9.69 -23.19
CA GLU A 236 19.36 10.25 -24.51
C GLU A 236 19.70 11.74 -24.59
N ARG A 237 19.38 12.54 -23.53
CA ARG A 237 19.77 13.97 -23.45
C ARG A 237 21.29 14.20 -23.47
N HIS A 238 22.06 13.20 -23.04
CA HIS A 238 23.54 13.22 -23.11
C HIS A 238 24.11 12.56 -24.39
N GLY A 239 23.25 12.26 -25.38
CA GLY A 239 23.66 11.62 -26.62
C GLY A 239 24.08 10.15 -26.47
N LEU A 240 23.61 9.47 -25.41
CA LEU A 240 23.90 8.08 -25.11
C LEU A 240 22.66 7.21 -25.37
N SER A 241 22.83 6.05 -25.99
CA SER A 241 21.80 5.02 -26.09
C SER A 241 21.92 4.05 -24.92
N PHE A 242 20.81 3.81 -24.22
CA PHE A 242 20.81 2.82 -23.14
C PHE A 242 21.07 1.40 -23.67
N GLU A 243 20.63 1.11 -24.88
CA GLU A 243 20.80 -0.18 -25.56
C GLU A 243 22.29 -0.51 -25.84
N GLU A 244 23.12 0.53 -26.03
CA GLU A 244 24.56 0.39 -26.30
C GLU A 244 25.40 0.50 -25.01
N GLN A 245 25.12 1.47 -24.16
CA GLN A 245 25.94 1.80 -22.99
C GLN A 245 25.33 1.38 -21.64
N GLY A 246 24.11 0.88 -21.64
CA GLY A 246 23.41 0.44 -20.44
C GLY A 246 23.12 -1.06 -20.43
N ARG A 247 22.67 -1.52 -19.29
CA ARG A 247 22.13 -2.88 -19.09
C ARG A 247 21.06 -2.84 -18.02
N TYR A 248 19.87 -3.35 -18.32
CA TYR A 248 18.82 -3.56 -17.32
C TYR A 248 18.85 -5.00 -16.83
N GLU A 249 18.86 -5.18 -15.50
CA GLU A 249 18.80 -6.49 -14.88
C GLU A 249 17.58 -6.57 -13.96
N THR A 250 16.72 -7.55 -14.21
CA THR A 250 15.50 -7.73 -13.44
C THR A 250 15.78 -8.45 -12.13
N ALA A 251 15.26 -7.90 -11.02
CA ALA A 251 15.32 -8.48 -9.68
C ALA A 251 14.06 -8.14 -8.90
N ARG A 252 13.73 -8.94 -7.88
CA ARG A 252 12.75 -8.55 -6.85
C ARG A 252 13.34 -7.44 -5.97
N PHE A 253 12.46 -6.65 -5.33
CA PHE A 253 12.86 -5.59 -4.40
C PHE A 253 13.39 -6.17 -3.07
N SER A 254 14.44 -7.00 -3.15
CA SER A 254 15.05 -7.67 -2.00
C SER A 254 16.58 -7.71 -2.10
N LEU A 255 17.25 -7.87 -0.95
CA LEU A 255 18.70 -7.96 -0.83
C LEU A 255 19.25 -9.13 -1.67
N GLU A 256 18.67 -10.32 -1.52
CA GLU A 256 19.17 -11.54 -2.13
C GLU A 256 18.99 -11.55 -3.66
N SER A 257 17.85 -11.03 -4.13
CA SER A 257 17.58 -11.00 -5.57
C SER A 257 18.49 -10.00 -6.29
N SER A 258 18.69 -8.82 -5.70
CA SER A 258 19.60 -7.81 -6.26
C SER A 258 21.07 -8.17 -6.13
N HIS A 259 21.47 -8.88 -5.08
CA HIS A 259 22.82 -9.45 -4.99
C HIS A 259 23.10 -10.36 -6.20
N ARG A 260 22.22 -11.34 -6.47
CA ARG A 260 22.35 -12.23 -7.63
C ARG A 260 22.28 -11.48 -8.97
N ALA A 261 21.45 -10.44 -9.06
CA ALA A 261 21.40 -9.61 -10.26
C ALA A 261 22.70 -8.87 -10.50
N MET A 262 23.30 -8.33 -9.45
CA MET A 262 24.61 -7.67 -9.54
C MET A 262 25.73 -8.63 -9.92
N GLU A 263 25.74 -9.85 -9.38
CA GLU A 263 26.71 -10.88 -9.81
C GLU A 263 26.63 -11.15 -11.32
N ARG A 264 25.41 -11.30 -11.87
CA ARG A 264 25.23 -11.46 -13.34
C ARG A 264 25.73 -10.25 -14.12
N LEU A 265 25.48 -9.03 -13.64
CA LEU A 265 25.95 -7.81 -14.29
C LEU A 265 27.49 -7.74 -14.31
N LEU A 266 28.15 -8.12 -13.22
CA LEU A 266 29.62 -8.17 -13.15
C LEU A 266 30.21 -9.14 -14.16
N ASP A 267 29.53 -10.26 -14.43
CA ASP A 267 29.97 -11.24 -15.43
C ASP A 267 29.64 -10.83 -16.89
N GLN A 268 28.48 -10.24 -17.11
CA GLN A 268 27.91 -10.04 -18.44
C GLN A 268 28.05 -8.62 -18.99
N PHE A 269 28.39 -7.64 -18.14
CA PHE A 269 28.54 -6.25 -18.55
C PHE A 269 29.91 -5.67 -18.14
N PRO A 270 31.03 -6.18 -18.76
CA PRO A 270 32.36 -5.72 -18.40
C PRO A 270 32.54 -4.23 -18.72
N GLY A 271 33.35 -3.56 -17.90
CA GLY A 271 33.58 -2.11 -18.01
C GLY A 271 32.41 -1.24 -17.48
N MET A 272 31.44 -1.83 -16.82
CA MET A 272 30.43 -1.08 -16.01
C MET A 272 31.17 -0.27 -14.95
N THR A 273 30.82 1.02 -14.85
CA THR A 273 31.42 1.93 -13.85
C THR A 273 30.43 2.35 -12.78
N ALA A 274 29.13 2.19 -13.04
CA ALA A 274 28.10 2.50 -12.08
C ALA A 274 26.88 1.58 -12.24
N VAL A 275 26.14 1.38 -11.15
CA VAL A 275 24.84 0.73 -11.13
C VAL A 275 23.82 1.60 -10.40
N PHE A 276 22.67 1.81 -11.03
CA PHE A 276 21.50 2.41 -10.42
C PHE A 276 20.51 1.33 -10.00
N CYS A 277 20.29 1.19 -8.71
CA CYS A 277 19.33 0.25 -8.14
C CYS A 277 18.01 0.98 -7.83
N MET A 278 16.89 0.43 -8.26
CA MET A 278 15.56 1.05 -8.13
C MET A 278 14.97 1.00 -6.72
N SER A 279 15.73 0.54 -5.73
CA SER A 279 15.49 0.76 -4.30
C SER A 279 16.80 0.69 -3.51
N ASP A 280 16.81 1.23 -2.31
CA ASP A 280 17.98 1.19 -1.44
C ASP A 280 18.32 -0.22 -0.98
N LEU A 281 17.31 -1.07 -0.73
CA LEU A 281 17.56 -2.48 -0.43
C LEU A 281 18.26 -3.19 -1.59
N MET A 282 17.83 -2.91 -2.82
CA MET A 282 18.53 -3.44 -4.00
C MET A 282 19.96 -2.93 -4.08
N ALA A 283 20.19 -1.65 -3.77
CA ALA A 283 21.53 -1.07 -3.78
C ALA A 283 22.44 -1.70 -2.71
N ILE A 284 21.92 -1.98 -1.52
CA ILE A 284 22.66 -2.66 -0.45
C ILE A 284 23.01 -4.10 -0.87
N GLY A 285 22.09 -4.82 -1.50
CA GLY A 285 22.36 -6.14 -2.06
C GLY A 285 23.44 -6.11 -3.15
N ALA A 286 23.41 -5.09 -4.03
CA ALA A 286 24.42 -4.86 -5.05
C ALA A 286 25.80 -4.51 -4.44
N LEU A 287 25.86 -3.65 -3.41
CA LEU A 287 27.10 -3.35 -2.65
C LEU A 287 27.72 -4.63 -2.09
N ARG A 288 26.90 -5.53 -1.56
CA ARG A 288 27.39 -6.81 -1.04
C ARG A 288 27.99 -7.67 -2.14
N ALA A 289 27.36 -7.78 -3.31
CA ALA A 289 27.90 -8.53 -4.45
C ALA A 289 29.21 -7.94 -4.98
N VAL A 290 29.32 -6.61 -5.03
CA VAL A 290 30.57 -5.91 -5.37
C VAL A 290 31.69 -6.33 -4.43
N PHE A 291 31.42 -6.30 -3.11
CA PHE A 291 32.39 -6.70 -2.10
C PHE A 291 32.78 -8.18 -2.21
N ASP A 292 31.83 -9.08 -2.42
CA ASP A 292 32.08 -10.52 -2.53
C ASP A 292 32.96 -10.88 -3.75
N ARG A 293 32.95 -10.03 -4.78
CA ARG A 293 33.86 -10.14 -5.95
C ARG A 293 35.22 -9.45 -5.75
N GLY A 294 35.52 -8.98 -4.52
CA GLY A 294 36.77 -8.31 -4.20
C GLY A 294 36.88 -6.88 -4.78
N LEU A 295 35.78 -6.32 -5.27
CA LEU A 295 35.68 -4.97 -5.79
C LEU A 295 35.26 -4.00 -4.68
N ARG A 296 35.48 -2.70 -4.91
CA ARG A 296 35.19 -1.63 -3.95
C ARG A 296 34.20 -0.63 -4.53
N SER A 297 33.19 -0.29 -3.75
CA SER A 297 32.38 0.88 -4.03
C SER A 297 32.86 2.04 -3.16
N PRO A 298 33.09 3.26 -3.73
CA PRO A 298 32.81 3.63 -5.13
C PRO A 298 33.98 3.40 -6.09
N ASN A 299 35.18 2.97 -5.61
CA ASN A 299 36.44 3.05 -6.35
C ASN A 299 36.46 2.26 -7.65
N ASP A 300 35.84 1.08 -7.68
CA ASP A 300 35.76 0.23 -8.86
C ASP A 300 34.37 0.35 -9.50
N ILE A 301 33.31 0.45 -8.71
CA ILE A 301 31.91 0.60 -9.19
C ILE A 301 31.15 1.53 -8.25
N SER A 302 30.59 2.60 -8.80
CA SER A 302 29.65 3.46 -8.09
C SER A 302 28.27 2.79 -7.99
N VAL A 303 27.62 2.90 -6.82
CA VAL A 303 26.29 2.32 -6.57
C VAL A 303 25.36 3.43 -6.06
N VAL A 304 24.20 3.57 -6.70
CA VAL A 304 23.16 4.50 -6.24
C VAL A 304 21.84 3.78 -6.03
N GLY A 305 21.03 4.30 -5.11
CA GLY A 305 19.75 3.74 -4.74
C GLY A 305 18.57 4.66 -5.03
N PHE A 306 17.42 4.25 -4.51
CA PHE A 306 16.16 4.96 -4.55
C PHE A 306 15.38 4.62 -3.28
N ASP A 307 14.65 5.56 -2.71
CA ASP A 307 13.76 5.57 -1.55
C ASP A 307 14.27 6.48 -0.43
N GLY A 308 15.58 6.51 -0.13
CA GLY A 308 16.16 7.30 0.97
C GLY A 308 15.83 6.70 2.33
N ILE A 309 15.81 5.36 2.45
CA ILE A 309 15.54 4.68 3.73
C ILE A 309 16.65 4.93 4.73
N ALA A 310 16.34 4.84 6.04
CA ALA A 310 17.32 5.07 7.09
C ALA A 310 18.58 4.22 6.92
N LEU A 311 18.45 2.96 6.52
CA LEU A 311 19.56 2.03 6.34
C LEU A 311 20.60 2.52 5.32
N SER A 312 20.18 3.32 4.32
CA SER A 312 21.08 3.90 3.31
C SER A 312 22.21 4.75 3.91
N GLN A 313 21.99 5.30 5.11
CA GLN A 313 22.95 6.14 5.83
C GLN A 313 23.86 5.33 6.78
N PHE A 314 23.57 4.05 6.99
CA PHE A 314 24.31 3.17 7.91
C PHE A 314 25.03 2.01 7.21
N CYS A 315 24.89 1.87 5.89
CA CYS A 315 25.72 0.96 5.10
C CYS A 315 27.10 1.58 4.81
N VAL A 316 28.05 0.75 4.39
CA VAL A 316 29.43 1.18 4.05
C VAL A 316 29.70 0.78 2.61
N PRO A 317 29.97 1.77 1.72
CA PRO A 317 29.86 3.21 1.90
C PRO A 317 28.42 3.68 2.14
N ARG A 318 28.22 4.87 2.74
CA ARG A 318 26.90 5.52 2.79
C ARG A 318 26.35 5.70 1.40
N LEU A 319 25.08 5.32 1.19
CA LEU A 319 24.51 5.27 -0.14
C LEU A 319 24.06 6.65 -0.63
N THR A 320 24.46 7.01 -1.83
CA THR A 320 23.83 8.08 -2.60
C THR A 320 22.49 7.58 -3.13
N THR A 321 21.39 8.28 -2.82
CA THR A 321 20.05 7.79 -3.13
C THR A 321 19.05 8.91 -3.41
N VAL A 322 17.98 8.61 -4.13
CA VAL A 322 16.80 9.47 -4.22
C VAL A 322 15.98 9.29 -2.94
N ARG A 323 15.70 10.39 -2.24
CA ARG A 323 14.84 10.39 -1.06
C ARG A 323 13.40 10.70 -1.44
N GLN A 324 12.50 9.80 -1.10
CA GLN A 324 11.07 10.04 -1.02
C GLN A 324 10.71 10.54 0.39
N ASN A 325 9.92 11.62 0.47
CA ASN A 325 9.52 12.16 1.77
C ASN A 325 8.30 11.38 2.30
N THR A 326 8.56 10.31 3.06
CA THR A 326 7.51 9.43 3.63
C THR A 326 6.55 10.16 4.54
N GLU A 327 7.04 11.16 5.31
CA GLU A 327 6.20 11.97 6.18
C GLU A 327 5.19 12.79 5.37
N GLN A 328 5.61 13.44 4.27
CA GLN A 328 4.71 14.20 3.41
C GLN A 328 3.75 13.29 2.64
N LEU A 329 4.24 12.14 2.12
CA LEU A 329 3.38 11.15 1.45
C LEU A 329 2.25 10.69 2.37
N ALA A 330 2.58 10.29 3.59
CA ALA A 330 1.60 9.84 4.57
C ALA A 330 0.66 10.97 5.03
N ALA A 331 1.19 12.19 5.26
CA ALA A 331 0.40 13.33 5.70
C ALA A 331 -0.63 13.75 4.63
N ARG A 332 -0.21 13.87 3.37
CA ARG A 332 -1.11 14.24 2.27
C ARG A 332 -2.10 13.13 1.96
N GLY A 333 -1.64 11.86 1.93
CA GLY A 333 -2.53 10.71 1.76
C GLY A 333 -3.62 10.66 2.84
N MET A 334 -3.26 10.86 4.12
CA MET A 334 -4.23 10.87 5.21
C MET A 334 -5.21 12.05 5.11
N ALA A 335 -4.74 13.23 4.71
CA ALA A 335 -5.61 14.40 4.51
C ALA A 335 -6.65 14.12 3.41
N LEU A 336 -6.24 13.60 2.26
CA LEU A 336 -7.13 13.23 1.16
C LEU A 336 -8.15 12.15 1.57
N LEU A 337 -7.70 11.14 2.34
CA LEU A 337 -8.59 10.09 2.82
C LEU A 337 -9.66 10.66 3.76
N LEU A 338 -9.29 11.52 4.72
CA LEU A 338 -10.22 12.14 5.64
C LEU A 338 -11.21 13.08 4.92
N GLU A 339 -10.77 13.83 3.92
CA GLU A 339 -11.65 14.65 3.09
C GLU A 339 -12.69 13.79 2.36
N ALA A 340 -12.27 12.67 1.78
CA ALA A 340 -13.16 11.75 1.07
C ALA A 340 -14.14 11.04 2.03
N ILE A 341 -13.71 10.62 3.21
CA ILE A 341 -14.58 10.03 4.25
C ILE A 341 -15.64 11.05 4.71
N ASN A 342 -15.28 12.33 4.80
CA ASN A 342 -16.20 13.41 5.20
C ASN A 342 -17.09 13.94 4.06
N GLY A 343 -17.17 13.23 2.94
CA GLY A 343 -18.12 13.53 1.85
C GLY A 343 -17.65 14.58 0.86
N ARG A 344 -16.36 14.84 0.73
CA ARG A 344 -15.77 15.62 -0.37
C ARG A 344 -15.31 14.68 -1.51
N PRO A 345 -16.13 14.41 -2.52
CA PRO A 345 -15.99 13.25 -3.38
C PRO A 345 -15.17 13.50 -4.66
N ASN A 346 -14.18 14.35 -4.66
CA ASN A 346 -13.34 14.52 -5.85
C ASN A 346 -11.99 13.83 -5.63
N ALA A 347 -11.66 12.88 -6.51
CA ALA A 347 -10.33 12.31 -6.58
C ALA A 347 -9.30 13.43 -6.79
N ALA A 348 -8.21 13.38 -6.02
CA ALA A 348 -7.09 14.28 -6.12
C ALA A 348 -5.79 13.49 -6.30
N HIS A 349 -4.91 13.96 -7.18
CA HIS A 349 -3.65 13.32 -7.48
C HIS A 349 -2.53 14.32 -7.22
N GLU A 350 -1.71 14.02 -6.22
CA GLU A 350 -0.67 14.94 -5.75
C GLU A 350 0.72 14.34 -5.98
N THR A 351 1.63 15.18 -6.45
CA THR A 351 3.04 14.84 -6.59
C THR A 351 3.85 15.54 -5.49
N ILE A 352 4.60 14.75 -4.72
CA ILE A 352 5.46 15.25 -3.64
C ILE A 352 6.89 15.40 -4.18
N PRO A 353 7.60 16.49 -3.81
CA PRO A 353 8.98 16.67 -4.24
C PRO A 353 9.91 15.59 -3.66
N PHE A 354 10.88 15.19 -4.46
CA PHE A 354 12.00 14.33 -4.06
C PHE A 354 13.28 15.13 -3.84
N SER A 355 14.29 14.51 -3.25
CA SER A 355 15.65 15.07 -3.17
C SER A 355 16.69 13.97 -3.39
N ILE A 356 17.90 14.36 -3.78
CA ILE A 356 19.04 13.43 -3.81
C ILE A 356 19.83 13.59 -2.52
N LEU A 357 19.94 12.50 -1.76
CA LEU A 357 20.86 12.41 -0.63
C LEU A 357 22.21 11.93 -1.15
N GLN A 358 23.21 12.79 -1.02
CA GLN A 358 24.58 12.43 -1.36
C GLN A 358 25.21 11.61 -0.23
N GLY A 359 25.76 10.47 -0.57
CA GLY A 359 26.53 9.60 0.30
C GLY A 359 27.98 9.51 -0.15
N GLU A 360 28.55 8.34 0.04
CA GLU A 360 29.97 8.02 -0.25
C GLU A 360 30.11 7.00 -1.41
N SER A 361 28.97 6.54 -1.97
CA SER A 361 28.91 5.41 -2.90
C SER A 361 29.11 5.78 -4.37
N VAL A 362 29.46 7.04 -4.67
CA VAL A 362 29.75 7.52 -6.04
C VAL A 362 31.09 8.21 -6.10
N GLN A 363 31.92 7.83 -7.06
CA GLN A 363 33.16 8.52 -7.42
C GLN A 363 32.96 9.38 -8.67
N SER A 364 33.84 10.37 -8.85
CA SER A 364 33.97 11.09 -10.11
C SER A 364 35.05 10.43 -10.99
N LEU A 365 34.73 10.23 -12.24
CA LEU A 365 35.65 9.70 -13.27
C LEU A 365 36.29 10.82 -14.12
N GLN A 366 36.06 12.09 -13.71
CA GLN A 366 36.63 13.27 -14.38
C GLN A 366 38.04 13.56 -13.94
#